data_04383fc51849d9ee6e54b8634ab02dd9
#
_entry.id   04383fc51849d9ee6e54b8634ab02dd9
#
_cell.length_a   1.000
_cell.length_b   1.000
_cell.length_c   1.000
_cell.angle_alpha   90.00
_cell.angle_beta   90.00
_cell.angle_gamma   90.00
#
_symmetry.space_group_name_H-M   'P 1'
#
loop_
_entity.id
_entity.type
_entity.pdbx_description
1 polymer ?
#
loop_
_entity_poly.entity_id
_entity_poly.type
_entity_poly.pdbx_seq_one_letter_code
_entity_poly.pdbx_strand_id
1 'polypeptide(L)'
;PAVHLDPPDLSGLPEGAYVALGDSYASGFGMPPYAEGTDVTGGNTCRRSAGSYAHIVSERTGRTLEMGACSGARTHNFYEANESWGEAAQLDRLDPDTGLVTFSIGGNDAGFARILGDCIGGGDRGFLSAAGCSSDAEVTGAVDGAIDALAGKTTRDGVYSYESIMTDIGTRSPNAAVVAVGYPRLFPEQGGSGGLLLGRCHGVTKVDQRWINAKTDELNTAFKAAALRHGYLFADPTGNFERHELCGRHGSWMFGLLETGRFHPNTDGHRATADAVIKA
;
A
#
# COMPACT_ATOMS: atom_id res chain seq x y z
N PRO A 1 -0.23 -11.69 26.74
CA PRO A 1 0.49 -10.60 27.37
C PRO A 1 0.88 -9.61 26.29
N ALA A 2 0.39 -8.36 26.40
CA ALA A 2 0.80 -7.29 25.51
C ALA A 2 2.31 -7.09 25.69
N VAL A 3 3.06 -7.21 24.61
CA VAL A 3 4.47 -6.82 24.59
C VAL A 3 4.45 -5.30 24.74
N HIS A 4 4.87 -4.82 25.89
CA HIS A 4 5.12 -3.41 26.11
C HIS A 4 6.41 -3.09 25.35
N LEU A 5 6.27 -2.57 24.14
CA LEU A 5 7.39 -1.99 23.41
C LEU A 5 7.69 -0.66 24.07
N ASP A 6 8.94 -0.44 24.45
CA ASP A 6 9.38 0.89 24.89
C ASP A 6 9.04 1.92 23.79
N PRO A 7 8.67 3.15 24.19
CA PRO A 7 8.42 4.19 23.20
C PRO A 7 9.65 4.35 22.31
N PRO A 8 9.47 4.53 20.99
CA PRO A 8 10.59 4.66 20.06
C PRO A 8 11.43 5.89 20.44
N ASP A 9 12.74 5.77 20.32
CA ASP A 9 13.64 6.92 20.43
C ASP A 9 13.53 7.78 19.17
N LEU A 10 12.80 8.88 19.27
CA LEU A 10 12.54 9.82 18.17
C LEU A 10 13.47 11.06 18.24
N SER A 11 14.47 11.06 19.13
CA SER A 11 15.32 12.22 19.41
C SER A 11 16.17 12.67 18.21
N GLY A 12 16.33 11.80 17.19
CA GLY A 12 17.09 12.10 15.96
C GLY A 12 16.23 12.51 14.76
N LEU A 13 14.92 12.53 14.88
CA LEU A 13 14.05 12.89 13.74
C LEU A 13 13.94 14.42 13.61
N PRO A 14 13.99 14.95 12.36
CA PRO A 14 13.78 16.38 12.10
C PRO A 14 12.46 16.87 12.72
N GLU A 15 12.42 18.10 13.24
CA GLU A 15 11.17 18.74 13.67
C GLU A 15 10.26 19.02 12.47
N GLY A 16 8.96 19.28 12.72
CA GLY A 16 8.01 19.66 11.69
C GLY A 16 6.81 18.73 11.59
N ALA A 17 5.91 19.05 10.67
CA ALA A 17 4.71 18.27 10.41
C ALA A 17 5.03 16.88 9.83
N TYR A 18 4.07 15.98 9.98
CA TYR A 18 4.09 14.66 9.34
C TYR A 18 3.13 14.66 8.16
N VAL A 19 3.61 14.38 6.97
CA VAL A 19 2.81 14.24 5.76
C VAL A 19 2.75 12.77 5.34
N ALA A 20 1.54 12.22 5.22
CA ALA A 20 1.32 10.85 4.74
C ALA A 20 0.68 10.87 3.36
N LEU A 21 1.39 10.33 2.37
CA LEU A 21 0.96 10.23 0.98
C LEU A 21 0.68 8.78 0.60
N GLY A 22 0.04 8.57 -0.55
CA GLY A 22 -0.12 7.23 -1.08
C GLY A 22 -1.54 6.87 -1.50
N ASP A 23 -1.80 5.57 -1.51
CA ASP A 23 -3.05 4.98 -1.98
C ASP A 23 -3.97 4.50 -0.84
N SER A 24 -4.82 3.51 -1.13
CA SER A 24 -5.78 2.95 -0.18
C SER A 24 -5.14 2.26 1.03
N TYR A 25 -3.92 1.74 0.90
CA TYR A 25 -3.17 1.16 2.03
C TYR A 25 -2.70 2.23 3.02
N ALA A 26 -2.46 3.46 2.54
CA ALA A 26 -2.12 4.58 3.39
C ALA A 26 -3.36 5.32 3.90
N SER A 27 -4.43 5.45 3.08
CA SER A 27 -5.65 6.18 3.49
C SER A 27 -6.46 5.48 4.58
N GLY A 28 -6.28 4.17 4.77
CA GLY A 28 -7.06 3.37 5.72
C GLY A 28 -8.41 2.91 5.14
N PHE A 29 -8.45 2.65 3.83
CA PHE A 29 -9.64 2.10 3.18
C PHE A 29 -10.12 0.81 3.84
N GLY A 30 -11.43 0.73 4.09
CA GLY A 30 -12.07 -0.40 4.78
C GLY A 30 -12.41 -0.12 6.24
N MET A 31 -11.91 0.97 6.83
CA MET A 31 -12.08 1.29 8.24
C MET A 31 -12.89 2.58 8.47
N PRO A 32 -14.21 2.59 8.24
CA PRO A 32 -15.04 3.74 8.57
C PRO A 32 -15.06 3.98 10.11
N PRO A 33 -15.39 5.21 10.60
CA PRO A 33 -15.77 6.36 9.79
C PRO A 33 -14.58 7.00 9.07
N TYR A 34 -14.87 7.58 7.90
CA TYR A 34 -13.87 8.34 7.13
C TYR A 34 -13.95 9.82 7.45
N ALA A 35 -12.86 10.55 7.21
CA ALA A 35 -12.82 12.01 7.33
C ALA A 35 -13.90 12.64 6.45
N GLU A 36 -14.47 13.74 6.94
CA GLU A 36 -15.52 14.47 6.26
C GLU A 36 -15.12 14.84 4.83
N GLY A 37 -16.03 14.66 3.89
CA GLY A 37 -15.81 14.94 2.48
C GLY A 37 -14.95 13.91 1.71
N THR A 38 -14.49 12.83 2.35
CA THR A 38 -13.63 11.84 1.70
C THR A 38 -14.30 10.48 1.39
N ASP A 39 -15.62 10.37 1.58
CA ASP A 39 -16.44 9.21 1.17
C ASP A 39 -17.78 9.70 0.61
N VAL A 40 -17.72 10.43 -0.49
CA VAL A 40 -18.88 11.04 -1.15
C VAL A 40 -19.26 10.23 -2.38
N THR A 41 -20.48 9.69 -2.40
CA THR A 41 -21.00 8.95 -3.56
C THR A 41 -21.00 9.83 -4.82
N GLY A 42 -20.31 9.38 -5.86
CA GLY A 42 -20.17 10.14 -7.11
C GLY A 42 -19.19 11.33 -7.03
N GLY A 43 -18.46 11.47 -5.92
CA GLY A 43 -17.46 12.50 -5.67
C GLY A 43 -16.18 11.94 -5.08
N ASN A 44 -15.60 12.64 -4.13
CA ASN A 44 -14.36 12.26 -3.48
C ASN A 44 -14.51 10.94 -2.69
N THR A 45 -13.74 9.94 -3.05
CA THR A 45 -13.68 8.63 -2.39
C THR A 45 -12.26 8.30 -1.91
N CYS A 46 -11.50 9.28 -1.46
CA CYS A 46 -10.17 9.07 -0.86
C CYS A 46 -10.23 8.20 0.41
N ARG A 47 -11.36 8.22 1.14
CA ARG A 47 -11.66 7.34 2.28
C ARG A 47 -10.54 7.35 3.31
N ARG A 48 -10.23 8.55 3.81
CA ARG A 48 -9.21 8.76 4.84
C ARG A 48 -9.76 8.38 6.20
N SER A 49 -9.19 7.36 6.82
CA SER A 49 -9.61 6.84 8.13
C SER A 49 -8.65 7.23 9.24
N ALA A 50 -9.18 7.63 10.38
CA ALA A 50 -8.41 7.83 11.62
C ALA A 50 -7.77 6.53 12.14
N GLY A 51 -8.22 5.36 11.69
CA GLY A 51 -7.60 4.06 11.99
C GLY A 51 -6.39 3.71 11.12
N SER A 52 -5.99 4.55 10.16
CA SER A 52 -4.85 4.27 9.28
C SER A 52 -3.52 4.22 10.04
N TYR A 53 -2.53 3.53 9.48
CA TYR A 53 -1.18 3.48 10.08
C TYR A 53 -0.59 4.88 10.27
N ALA A 54 -0.91 5.81 9.38
CA ALA A 54 -0.41 7.17 9.45
C ALA A 54 -0.91 7.91 10.70
N HIS A 55 -2.18 7.74 11.09
CA HIS A 55 -2.69 8.30 12.34
C HIS A 55 -2.00 7.66 13.55
N ILE A 56 -1.77 6.34 13.53
CA ILE A 56 -1.06 5.65 14.61
C ILE A 56 0.39 6.17 14.73
N VAL A 57 1.08 6.39 13.61
CA VAL A 57 2.42 6.99 13.59
C VAL A 57 2.38 8.42 14.13
N SER A 58 1.40 9.23 13.71
CA SER A 58 1.19 10.60 14.23
C SER A 58 1.04 10.61 15.75
N GLU A 59 0.18 9.76 16.29
CA GLU A 59 -0.04 9.63 17.74
C GLU A 59 1.25 9.23 18.48
N ARG A 60 1.99 8.26 17.96
CA ARG A 60 3.21 7.75 18.59
C ARG A 60 4.38 8.75 18.51
N THR A 61 4.41 9.57 17.46
CA THR A 61 5.47 10.58 17.27
C THR A 61 5.10 11.94 17.84
N GLY A 62 3.84 12.14 18.23
CA GLY A 62 3.32 13.44 18.69
C GLY A 62 3.26 14.50 17.60
N ARG A 63 3.36 14.12 16.30
CA ARG A 63 3.39 15.05 15.17
C ARG A 63 2.01 15.32 14.62
N THR A 64 1.74 16.55 14.24
CA THR A 64 0.53 16.89 13.48
C THR A 64 0.59 16.23 12.11
N LEU A 65 -0.45 15.44 11.79
CA LEU A 65 -0.57 14.72 10.52
C LEU A 65 -1.30 15.55 9.48
N GLU A 66 -0.69 15.68 8.31
CA GLU A 66 -1.37 16.03 7.07
C GLU A 66 -1.56 14.79 6.21
N MET A 67 -2.82 14.38 6.02
CA MET A 67 -3.17 13.17 5.28
C MET A 67 -3.43 13.48 3.81
N GLY A 68 -2.45 13.23 2.95
CA GLY A 68 -2.56 13.34 1.49
C GLY A 68 -2.98 12.06 0.79
N ALA A 69 -2.85 10.90 1.45
CA ALA A 69 -3.18 9.61 0.84
C ALA A 69 -4.63 9.54 0.38
N CYS A 70 -4.87 8.85 -0.74
CA CYS A 70 -6.18 8.76 -1.38
C CYS A 70 -6.42 7.36 -1.95
N SER A 71 -7.53 6.73 -1.57
CA SER A 71 -7.89 5.40 -2.07
C SER A 71 -7.98 5.39 -3.60
N GLY A 72 -7.32 4.41 -4.23
CA GLY A 72 -7.25 4.30 -5.69
C GLY A 72 -6.14 5.14 -6.33
N ALA A 73 -5.38 5.93 -5.57
CA ALA A 73 -4.32 6.76 -6.11
C ALA A 73 -3.26 5.92 -6.84
N ARG A 74 -2.77 6.47 -7.94
CA ARG A 74 -1.64 6.00 -8.74
C ARG A 74 -0.52 7.03 -8.68
N THR A 75 0.62 6.69 -9.21
CA THR A 75 1.79 7.58 -9.21
C THR A 75 1.53 8.95 -9.85
N HIS A 76 0.68 9.04 -10.89
CA HIS A 76 0.31 10.34 -11.48
C HIS A 76 -0.40 11.26 -10.49
N ASN A 77 -1.15 10.73 -9.50
CA ASN A 77 -1.82 11.56 -8.49
C ASN A 77 -0.86 12.25 -7.52
N PHE A 78 0.42 11.91 -7.57
CA PHE A 78 1.45 12.68 -6.88
C PHE A 78 1.70 14.02 -7.57
N TYR A 79 1.45 14.12 -8.88
CA TYR A 79 1.74 15.27 -9.74
C TYR A 79 0.50 16.00 -10.25
N GLU A 80 -0.62 15.32 -10.32
CA GLU A 80 -1.84 15.80 -10.94
C GLU A 80 -2.97 15.90 -9.91
N ALA A 81 -3.61 17.06 -9.87
CA ALA A 81 -4.82 17.26 -9.06
C ALA A 81 -6.00 16.47 -9.62
N ASN A 82 -6.86 15.98 -8.75
CA ASN A 82 -8.18 15.50 -9.11
C ASN A 82 -9.21 16.60 -8.81
N GLU A 83 -9.38 17.51 -9.76
CA GLU A 83 -10.27 18.67 -9.60
C GLU A 83 -11.72 18.28 -9.32
N SER A 84 -12.19 17.17 -9.91
CA SER A 84 -13.56 16.67 -9.71
C SER A 84 -13.82 16.22 -8.26
N TRP A 85 -12.77 15.92 -7.49
CA TRP A 85 -12.84 15.54 -6.09
C TRP A 85 -12.36 16.65 -5.14
N GLY A 86 -11.85 17.76 -5.70
CA GLY A 86 -11.24 18.83 -4.91
C GLY A 86 -9.91 18.38 -4.26
N GLU A 87 -9.23 17.40 -4.84
CA GLU A 87 -7.95 16.91 -4.34
C GLU A 87 -6.79 17.53 -5.11
N ALA A 88 -5.89 18.19 -4.41
CA ALA A 88 -4.62 18.66 -4.97
C ALA A 88 -3.70 17.48 -5.32
N ALA A 89 -2.67 17.74 -6.12
CA ALA A 89 -1.57 16.78 -6.29
C ALA A 89 -0.96 16.45 -4.94
N GLN A 90 -0.66 15.18 -4.68
CA GLN A 90 -0.21 14.77 -3.34
C GLN A 90 1.11 15.44 -2.94
N LEU A 91 2.03 15.65 -3.89
CA LEU A 91 3.30 16.34 -3.63
C LEU A 91 3.14 17.81 -3.24
N ASP A 92 2.01 18.46 -3.55
CA ASP A 92 1.76 19.86 -3.19
C ASP A 92 1.49 20.05 -1.68
N ARG A 93 1.38 18.95 -0.93
CA ARG A 93 1.27 18.96 0.54
C ARG A 93 2.62 19.03 1.24
N LEU A 94 3.69 18.86 0.49
CA LEU A 94 5.07 18.91 1.00
C LEU A 94 5.60 20.33 0.97
N ASP A 95 6.31 20.70 2.02
CA ASP A 95 7.00 21.98 2.16
C ASP A 95 8.37 21.79 2.83
N PRO A 96 9.24 22.84 2.87
CA PRO A 96 10.54 22.77 3.52
C PRO A 96 10.51 22.52 5.03
N ASP A 97 9.38 22.78 5.70
CA ASP A 97 9.18 22.59 7.14
C ASP A 97 8.58 21.23 7.47
N THR A 98 8.31 20.40 6.47
CA THR A 98 7.89 18.99 6.67
C THR A 98 9.01 18.20 7.33
N GLY A 99 8.74 17.61 8.49
CA GLY A 99 9.75 16.85 9.26
C GLY A 99 9.72 15.35 9.05
N LEU A 100 8.56 14.80 8.68
CA LEU A 100 8.40 13.37 8.39
C LEU A 100 7.50 13.18 7.18
N VAL A 101 7.91 12.30 6.28
CA VAL A 101 7.08 11.85 5.14
C VAL A 101 6.98 10.33 5.16
N THR A 102 5.78 9.80 5.07
CA THR A 102 5.58 8.38 4.72
C THR A 102 4.76 8.28 3.45
N PHE A 103 5.05 7.30 2.59
CA PHE A 103 4.24 7.06 1.41
C PHE A 103 4.26 5.60 0.96
N SER A 104 3.10 5.13 0.45
CA SER A 104 2.90 3.80 -0.12
C SER A 104 2.13 3.95 -1.43
N ILE A 105 2.76 3.63 -2.56
CA ILE A 105 2.20 3.86 -3.90
C ILE A 105 2.71 2.85 -4.92
N GLY A 106 1.96 2.64 -5.99
CA GLY A 106 2.33 1.80 -7.13
C GLY A 106 1.51 0.52 -7.25
N GLY A 107 0.82 0.09 -6.19
CA GLY A 107 -0.07 -1.08 -6.24
C GLY A 107 -1.19 -0.94 -7.27
N ASN A 108 -1.75 0.26 -7.41
CA ASN A 108 -2.78 0.54 -8.42
C ASN A 108 -2.19 0.70 -9.84
N ASP A 109 -0.95 1.19 -9.98
CA ASP A 109 -0.23 1.22 -11.26
C ASP A 109 0.06 -0.19 -11.76
N ALA A 110 0.49 -1.08 -10.85
CA ALA A 110 0.68 -2.51 -11.11
C ALA A 110 -0.63 -3.26 -11.36
N GLY A 111 -1.78 -2.65 -11.05
CA GLY A 111 -3.11 -3.22 -11.30
C GLY A 111 -3.53 -4.31 -10.34
N PHE A 112 -2.99 -4.37 -9.12
CA PHE A 112 -3.29 -5.45 -8.16
C PHE A 112 -4.77 -5.63 -7.84
N ALA A 113 -5.57 -4.54 -7.75
CA ALA A 113 -7.01 -4.64 -7.52
C ALA A 113 -7.74 -5.37 -8.67
N ARG A 114 -7.35 -5.08 -9.94
CA ARG A 114 -7.88 -5.75 -11.13
C ARG A 114 -7.46 -7.22 -11.17
N ILE A 115 -6.18 -7.48 -10.92
CA ILE A 115 -5.62 -8.84 -10.92
C ILE A 115 -6.33 -9.73 -9.91
N LEU A 116 -6.55 -9.24 -8.69
CA LEU A 116 -7.31 -9.98 -7.67
C LEU A 116 -8.73 -10.28 -8.16
N GLY A 117 -9.40 -9.33 -8.82
CA GLY A 117 -10.70 -9.56 -9.45
C GLY A 117 -10.66 -10.67 -10.49
N ASP A 118 -9.69 -10.63 -11.40
CA ASP A 118 -9.51 -11.63 -12.48
C ASP A 118 -9.15 -13.01 -11.90
N CYS A 119 -8.33 -13.07 -10.86
CA CYS A 119 -7.96 -14.33 -10.21
C CYS A 119 -9.12 -14.97 -9.45
N ILE A 120 -10.01 -14.17 -8.83
CA ILE A 120 -11.15 -14.66 -8.06
C ILE A 120 -12.25 -15.16 -8.99
N GLY A 121 -12.59 -14.40 -10.02
CA GLY A 121 -13.66 -14.74 -10.97
C GLY A 121 -13.27 -15.75 -12.04
N GLY A 122 -11.99 -16.11 -12.14
CA GLY A 122 -11.45 -16.91 -13.24
C GLY A 122 -11.37 -16.13 -14.55
N GLY A 123 -11.63 -14.81 -14.53
CA GLY A 123 -11.69 -13.95 -15.70
C GLY A 123 -12.70 -14.51 -16.74
N ASP A 124 -12.41 -14.35 -18.01
CA ASP A 124 -13.22 -14.90 -19.12
C ASP A 124 -13.28 -16.44 -19.15
N ARG A 125 -12.48 -17.12 -18.32
CA ARG A 125 -12.38 -18.60 -18.25
C ARG A 125 -13.35 -19.23 -17.25
N GLY A 126 -14.03 -18.42 -16.46
CA GLY A 126 -15.03 -18.84 -15.47
C GLY A 126 -14.45 -19.44 -14.18
N PHE A 127 -15.24 -19.36 -13.11
CA PHE A 127 -14.90 -19.74 -11.72
C PHE A 127 -14.36 -21.18 -11.54
N LEU A 128 -14.69 -22.09 -12.46
CA LEU A 128 -14.24 -23.49 -12.40
C LEU A 128 -12.94 -23.74 -13.18
N SER A 129 -12.35 -22.74 -13.82
CA SER A 129 -11.11 -22.92 -14.55
C SER A 129 -9.97 -23.30 -13.62
N ALA A 130 -9.27 -24.38 -13.96
CA ALA A 130 -8.04 -24.79 -13.28
C ALA A 130 -6.84 -23.87 -13.67
N ALA A 131 -6.95 -23.17 -14.80
CA ALA A 131 -5.94 -22.20 -15.25
C ALA A 131 -6.13 -20.91 -14.49
N GLY A 132 -5.16 -20.57 -13.66
CA GLY A 132 -5.15 -19.34 -12.87
C GLY A 132 -4.84 -18.10 -13.71
N CYS A 133 -5.04 -16.93 -13.13
CA CYS A 133 -4.70 -15.63 -13.73
C CYS A 133 -3.20 -15.50 -14.02
N SER A 134 -2.35 -16.15 -13.22
CA SER A 134 -0.89 -16.20 -13.42
C SER A 134 -0.45 -16.93 -14.69
N SER A 135 -1.34 -17.68 -15.35
CA SER A 135 -1.08 -18.32 -16.63
C SER A 135 -1.47 -17.45 -17.84
N ASP A 136 -2.06 -16.28 -17.60
CA ASP A 136 -2.44 -15.33 -18.63
C ASP A 136 -1.28 -14.40 -18.99
N ALA A 137 -0.77 -14.51 -20.21
CA ALA A 137 0.37 -13.72 -20.66
C ALA A 137 0.08 -12.21 -20.75
N GLU A 138 -1.17 -11.83 -21.01
CA GLU A 138 -1.58 -10.42 -21.02
C GLU A 138 -1.58 -9.85 -19.61
N VAL A 139 -2.16 -10.60 -18.65
CA VAL A 139 -2.18 -10.19 -17.23
C VAL A 139 -0.76 -10.09 -16.68
N THR A 140 0.07 -11.12 -16.87
CA THR A 140 1.44 -11.14 -16.36
C THR A 140 2.30 -10.06 -17.00
N GLY A 141 2.22 -9.90 -18.32
CA GLY A 141 2.97 -8.86 -19.05
C GLY A 141 2.57 -7.43 -18.67
N ALA A 142 1.28 -7.20 -18.37
CA ALA A 142 0.82 -5.88 -17.91
C ALA A 142 1.37 -5.53 -16.52
N VAL A 143 1.47 -6.51 -15.61
CA VAL A 143 2.05 -6.34 -14.27
C VAL A 143 3.55 -6.07 -14.36
N ASP A 144 4.25 -6.92 -15.10
CA ASP A 144 5.71 -6.82 -15.28
C ASP A 144 6.09 -5.47 -15.88
N GLY A 145 5.38 -5.04 -16.93
CA GLY A 145 5.60 -3.73 -17.56
C GLY A 145 5.33 -2.55 -16.62
N ALA A 146 4.34 -2.67 -15.72
CA ALA A 146 4.07 -1.62 -14.74
C ALA A 146 5.15 -1.58 -13.65
N ILE A 147 5.59 -2.73 -13.14
CA ILE A 147 6.68 -2.80 -12.14
C ILE A 147 8.00 -2.28 -12.76
N ASP A 148 8.29 -2.60 -14.03
CA ASP A 148 9.46 -2.09 -14.72
C ASP A 148 9.41 -0.55 -14.93
N ALA A 149 8.23 0.01 -15.19
CA ALA A 149 8.05 1.46 -15.27
C ALA A 149 8.23 2.13 -13.90
N LEU A 150 7.64 1.57 -12.84
CA LEU A 150 7.82 2.04 -11.47
C LEU A 150 9.30 1.97 -11.02
N ALA A 151 10.01 0.93 -11.45
CA ALA A 151 11.44 0.77 -11.20
C ALA A 151 12.33 1.70 -12.05
N GLY A 152 11.76 2.44 -13.00
CA GLY A 152 12.50 3.33 -13.91
C GLY A 152 13.27 2.61 -15.02
N LYS A 153 12.98 1.32 -15.27
CA LYS A 153 13.61 0.55 -16.34
C LYS A 153 12.98 0.83 -17.71
N THR A 154 11.70 1.19 -17.71
CA THR A 154 10.92 1.57 -18.90
C THR A 154 10.08 2.79 -18.60
N THR A 155 9.46 3.37 -19.63
CA THR A 155 8.48 4.45 -19.48
C THR A 155 7.09 3.95 -19.85
N ARG A 156 6.07 4.41 -19.11
CA ARG A 156 4.67 4.13 -19.37
C ARG A 156 3.82 5.37 -19.07
N ASP A 157 2.92 5.71 -19.97
CA ASP A 157 2.05 6.87 -19.81
C ASP A 157 1.27 6.81 -18.48
N GLY A 158 1.28 7.91 -17.74
CA GLY A 158 0.61 8.04 -16.45
C GLY A 158 1.29 7.28 -15.30
N VAL A 159 2.46 6.69 -15.50
CA VAL A 159 3.25 6.04 -14.46
C VAL A 159 4.54 6.80 -14.24
N TYR A 160 4.71 7.34 -13.04
CA TYR A 160 5.96 7.97 -12.61
C TYR A 160 6.81 6.96 -11.83
N SER A 161 8.12 6.97 -12.10
CA SER A 161 9.04 6.06 -11.42
C SER A 161 9.22 6.44 -9.94
N TYR A 162 9.57 5.47 -9.11
CA TYR A 162 9.94 5.73 -7.72
C TYR A 162 11.10 6.70 -7.59
N GLU A 163 12.05 6.65 -8.52
CA GLU A 163 13.18 7.58 -8.57
C GLU A 163 12.72 9.03 -8.73
N SER A 164 11.80 9.29 -9.67
CA SER A 164 11.23 10.63 -9.88
C SER A 164 10.50 11.14 -8.66
N ILE A 165 9.61 10.30 -8.09
CA ILE A 165 8.83 10.67 -6.90
C ILE A 165 9.76 11.02 -5.73
N MET A 166 10.79 10.23 -5.48
CA MET A 166 11.72 10.44 -4.36
C MET A 166 12.61 11.67 -4.57
N THR A 167 13.01 11.94 -5.81
CA THR A 167 13.71 13.18 -6.16
C THR A 167 12.85 14.41 -5.82
N ASP A 168 11.56 14.37 -6.18
CA ASP A 168 10.65 15.49 -5.96
C ASP A 168 10.27 15.66 -4.49
N ILE A 169 10.13 14.56 -3.72
CA ILE A 169 9.98 14.60 -2.26
C ILE A 169 11.18 15.31 -1.64
N GLY A 170 12.40 14.91 -1.99
CA GLY A 170 13.62 15.53 -1.45
C GLY A 170 13.80 16.98 -1.85
N THR A 171 13.30 17.37 -3.02
CA THR A 171 13.33 18.77 -3.47
C THR A 171 12.37 19.64 -2.68
N ARG A 172 11.18 19.15 -2.36
CA ARG A 172 10.13 19.89 -1.66
C ARG A 172 10.34 19.92 -0.13
N SER A 173 10.85 18.81 0.42
CA SER A 173 11.06 18.62 1.85
C SER A 173 12.49 18.12 2.14
N PRO A 174 13.51 18.96 1.89
CA PRO A 174 14.92 18.55 1.90
C PRO A 174 15.42 18.09 3.28
N ASN A 175 14.74 18.47 4.34
CA ASN A 175 15.12 18.15 5.73
C ASN A 175 14.28 16.99 6.30
N ALA A 176 13.25 16.52 5.61
CA ALA A 176 12.34 15.50 6.12
C ALA A 176 13.02 14.14 6.27
N ALA A 177 12.70 13.43 7.35
CA ALA A 177 12.87 11.98 7.37
C ALA A 177 11.82 11.36 6.44
N VAL A 178 12.25 10.53 5.48
CA VAL A 178 11.35 9.93 4.49
C VAL A 178 11.35 8.41 4.63
N VAL A 179 10.15 7.83 4.79
CA VAL A 179 9.95 6.39 4.90
C VAL A 179 9.04 5.92 3.75
N ALA A 180 9.60 5.18 2.82
CA ALA A 180 8.83 4.43 1.83
C ALA A 180 8.24 3.19 2.49
N VAL A 181 6.92 3.01 2.37
CA VAL A 181 6.18 1.93 3.05
C VAL A 181 5.75 0.89 2.02
N GLY A 182 6.33 -0.30 2.11
CA GLY A 182 6.01 -1.43 1.23
C GLY A 182 4.62 -2.03 1.50
N TYR A 183 4.21 -2.93 0.63
CA TYR A 183 2.97 -3.69 0.77
C TYR A 183 3.23 -5.03 1.45
N PRO A 184 2.38 -5.48 2.37
CA PRO A 184 2.47 -6.83 2.92
C PRO A 184 2.12 -7.86 1.85
N ARG A 185 2.67 -9.07 1.96
CA ARG A 185 2.17 -10.20 1.19
C ARG A 185 0.71 -10.49 1.57
N LEU A 186 -0.13 -10.73 0.57
CA LEU A 186 -1.56 -11.00 0.80
C LEU A 186 -1.82 -12.42 1.32
N PHE A 187 -0.99 -13.39 0.96
CA PHE A 187 -1.19 -14.80 1.23
C PHE A 187 0.02 -15.44 1.92
N PRO A 188 -0.16 -16.54 2.67
CA PRO A 188 0.95 -17.30 3.20
C PRO A 188 1.92 -17.76 2.09
N GLU A 189 3.20 -17.85 2.38
CA GLU A 189 4.25 -18.19 1.41
C GLU A 189 3.94 -19.46 0.61
N GLN A 190 3.43 -20.51 1.28
CA GLN A 190 3.06 -21.78 0.65
C GLN A 190 1.64 -21.78 0.07
N GLY A 191 0.96 -20.65 0.15
CA GLY A 191 -0.46 -20.51 -0.16
C GLY A 191 -1.36 -21.02 0.97
N GLY A 192 -2.43 -20.26 1.24
CA GLY A 192 -3.46 -20.59 2.22
C GLY A 192 -4.64 -21.33 1.61
N SER A 193 -5.40 -22.01 2.46
CA SER A 193 -6.68 -22.62 2.12
C SER A 193 -7.74 -22.09 3.07
N GLY A 194 -8.69 -21.31 2.54
CA GLY A 194 -9.82 -20.77 3.31
C GLY A 194 -11.07 -21.62 3.11
N GLY A 195 -11.46 -22.36 4.15
CA GLY A 195 -12.79 -22.98 4.21
C GLY A 195 -13.15 -23.98 3.09
N LEU A 196 -14.45 -24.06 2.79
CA LEU A 196 -15.14 -25.10 2.03
C LEU A 196 -14.81 -25.17 0.52
N LEU A 197 -14.06 -24.24 -0.07
CA LEU A 197 -13.88 -24.12 -1.51
C LEU A 197 -12.52 -24.63 -1.97
N LEU A 198 -12.40 -25.96 -2.16
CA LEU A 198 -11.40 -26.60 -3.03
C LEU A 198 -9.93 -26.18 -2.81
N GLY A 199 -9.53 -25.87 -1.57
CA GLY A 199 -8.14 -25.50 -1.27
C GLY A 199 -7.74 -24.11 -1.80
N ARG A 200 -8.71 -23.23 -2.10
CA ARG A 200 -8.50 -21.85 -2.52
C ARG A 200 -8.68 -20.90 -1.33
N CYS A 201 -7.97 -19.80 -1.34
CA CYS A 201 -8.18 -18.69 -0.41
C CYS A 201 -9.00 -17.61 -1.11
N HIS A 202 -10.21 -17.35 -0.64
CA HIS A 202 -11.13 -16.37 -1.25
C HIS A 202 -11.31 -16.54 -2.78
N GLY A 203 -11.26 -17.76 -3.28
CA GLY A 203 -11.37 -18.07 -4.71
C GLY A 203 -10.05 -18.09 -5.48
N VAL A 204 -8.96 -17.60 -4.89
CA VAL A 204 -7.62 -17.55 -5.52
C VAL A 204 -6.92 -18.90 -5.35
N THR A 205 -6.37 -19.45 -6.43
CA THR A 205 -5.62 -20.72 -6.40
C THR A 205 -4.28 -20.55 -5.69
N LYS A 206 -3.71 -21.64 -5.17
CA LYS A 206 -2.38 -21.56 -4.52
C LYS A 206 -1.26 -21.11 -5.47
N VAL A 207 -1.39 -21.40 -6.76
CA VAL A 207 -0.43 -20.95 -7.78
C VAL A 207 -0.51 -19.44 -7.93
N ASP A 208 -1.73 -18.90 -8.07
CA ASP A 208 -1.95 -17.46 -8.18
C ASP A 208 -1.57 -16.72 -6.91
N GLN A 209 -1.86 -17.27 -5.73
CA GLN A 209 -1.44 -16.69 -4.45
C GLN A 209 0.08 -16.49 -4.39
N ARG A 210 0.85 -17.51 -4.76
CA ARG A 210 2.32 -17.41 -4.81
C ARG A 210 2.81 -16.41 -5.85
N TRP A 211 2.15 -16.37 -7.01
CA TRP A 211 2.48 -15.42 -8.06
C TRP A 211 2.18 -13.97 -7.61
N ILE A 212 1.03 -13.71 -6.99
CA ILE A 212 0.68 -12.39 -6.44
C ILE A 212 1.72 -11.96 -5.39
N ASN A 213 2.08 -12.85 -4.47
CA ASN A 213 3.13 -12.56 -3.49
C ASN A 213 4.47 -12.26 -4.15
N ALA A 214 4.87 -13.02 -5.17
CA ALA A 214 6.11 -12.77 -5.91
C ALA A 214 6.11 -11.38 -6.57
N LYS A 215 4.97 -10.97 -7.17
CA LYS A 215 4.85 -9.63 -7.76
C LYS A 215 4.81 -8.51 -6.72
N THR A 216 4.24 -8.77 -5.54
CA THR A 216 4.35 -7.85 -4.39
C THR A 216 5.81 -7.69 -3.94
N ASP A 217 6.57 -8.78 -3.86
CA ASP A 217 7.99 -8.76 -3.50
C ASP A 217 8.84 -8.02 -4.54
N GLU A 218 8.56 -8.21 -5.85
CA GLU A 218 9.24 -7.49 -6.94
C GLU A 218 8.96 -5.98 -6.85
N LEU A 219 7.71 -5.59 -6.61
CA LEU A 219 7.32 -4.20 -6.41
C LEU A 219 8.04 -3.59 -5.20
N ASN A 220 8.00 -4.27 -4.05
CA ASN A 220 8.69 -3.83 -2.84
C ASN A 220 10.20 -3.73 -3.04
N THR A 221 10.80 -4.65 -3.81
CA THR A 221 12.23 -4.64 -4.12
C THR A 221 12.61 -3.41 -4.92
N ALA A 222 11.82 -3.06 -5.95
CA ALA A 222 12.03 -1.86 -6.75
C ALA A 222 11.88 -0.58 -5.90
N PHE A 223 10.86 -0.54 -5.06
CA PHE A 223 10.56 0.57 -4.17
C PHE A 223 11.68 0.77 -3.13
N LYS A 224 12.08 -0.29 -2.44
CA LYS A 224 13.20 -0.29 -1.50
C LYS A 224 14.51 0.16 -2.14
N ALA A 225 14.81 -0.35 -3.33
CA ALA A 225 16.04 0.01 -4.04
C ALA A 225 16.10 1.51 -4.36
N ALA A 226 14.98 2.11 -4.78
CA ALA A 226 14.89 3.55 -4.99
C ALA A 226 15.04 4.32 -3.67
N ALA A 227 14.36 3.92 -2.61
CA ALA A 227 14.46 4.56 -1.30
C ALA A 227 15.91 4.62 -0.81
N LEU A 228 16.61 3.50 -0.85
CA LEU A 228 17.99 3.42 -0.40
C LEU A 228 18.95 4.28 -1.23
N ARG A 229 18.73 4.41 -2.56
CA ARG A 229 19.54 5.32 -3.39
C ARG A 229 19.39 6.79 -3.01
N HIS A 230 18.23 7.18 -2.50
CA HIS A 230 17.95 8.53 -2.01
C HIS A 230 18.33 8.73 -0.54
N GLY A 231 18.88 7.70 0.14
CA GLY A 231 19.17 7.76 1.58
C GLY A 231 17.91 7.73 2.45
N TYR A 232 16.77 7.29 1.89
CA TYR A 232 15.51 7.17 2.59
C TYR A 232 15.35 5.81 3.27
N LEU A 233 14.48 5.74 4.25
CA LEU A 233 14.13 4.52 4.96
C LEU A 233 13.10 3.71 4.17
N PHE A 234 13.08 2.41 4.41
CA PHE A 234 12.06 1.52 3.84
C PHE A 234 11.45 0.67 4.94
N ALA A 235 10.17 0.85 5.17
CA ALA A 235 9.39 0.01 6.09
C ALA A 235 8.81 -1.18 5.32
N ASP A 236 9.22 -2.39 5.68
CA ASP A 236 8.69 -3.64 5.12
C ASP A 236 7.72 -4.28 6.11
N PRO A 237 6.41 -4.23 5.88
CA PRO A 237 5.44 -4.83 6.78
C PRO A 237 5.32 -6.35 6.63
N THR A 238 5.95 -6.98 5.62
CA THR A 238 5.79 -8.39 5.29
C THR A 238 6.03 -9.31 6.50
N GLY A 239 7.14 -9.08 7.23
CA GLY A 239 7.45 -9.86 8.42
C GLY A 239 6.46 -9.69 9.56
N ASN A 240 5.87 -8.49 9.69
CA ASN A 240 4.86 -8.22 10.72
C ASN A 240 3.55 -8.96 10.44
N PHE A 241 3.21 -9.18 9.16
CA PHE A 241 2.00 -9.89 8.74
C PHE A 241 2.16 -11.42 8.71
N GLU A 242 3.36 -11.96 8.94
CA GLU A 242 3.59 -13.40 8.90
C GLU A 242 2.60 -14.16 9.79
N ARG A 243 1.91 -15.15 9.21
CA ARG A 243 0.81 -15.96 9.79
C ARG A 243 -0.52 -15.23 9.91
N HIS A 244 -0.58 -13.94 9.59
CA HIS A 244 -1.77 -13.10 9.64
C HIS A 244 -2.23 -12.63 8.25
N GLU A 245 -1.66 -13.21 7.19
CA GLU A 245 -2.10 -13.00 5.82
C GLU A 245 -3.52 -13.56 5.63
N LEU A 246 -4.13 -13.29 4.48
CA LEU A 246 -5.41 -13.91 4.09
C LEU A 246 -5.29 -15.44 4.12
N CYS A 247 -6.20 -16.09 4.82
CA CYS A 247 -6.16 -17.54 5.08
C CYS A 247 -4.91 -18.01 5.84
N GLY A 248 -4.24 -17.12 6.53
CA GLY A 248 -3.19 -17.43 7.50
C GLY A 248 -3.73 -18.16 8.73
N ARG A 249 -2.83 -18.70 9.55
CA ARG A 249 -3.19 -19.61 10.66
C ARG A 249 -3.72 -18.90 11.92
N HIS A 250 -3.44 -17.61 12.09
CA HIS A 250 -3.68 -16.88 13.35
C HIS A 250 -4.76 -15.78 13.23
N GLY A 251 -5.63 -15.88 12.23
CA GLY A 251 -6.58 -14.83 11.91
C GLY A 251 -5.96 -13.78 10.99
N SER A 252 -6.75 -13.27 10.05
CA SER A 252 -6.24 -12.33 9.05
C SER A 252 -6.19 -10.90 9.60
N TRP A 253 -5.09 -10.21 9.32
CA TRP A 253 -4.95 -8.76 9.49
C TRP A 253 -5.32 -7.99 8.23
N MET A 254 -5.94 -8.69 7.29
CA MET A 254 -6.51 -8.14 6.06
C MET A 254 -8.01 -8.42 6.04
N PHE A 255 -8.79 -7.51 5.48
CA PHE A 255 -10.20 -7.75 5.21
C PHE A 255 -10.39 -8.83 4.15
N GLY A 256 -11.32 -9.76 4.38
CA GLY A 256 -11.66 -10.82 3.45
C GLY A 256 -12.49 -10.35 2.26
N LEU A 257 -12.73 -11.25 1.30
CA LEU A 257 -13.41 -10.95 0.04
C LEU A 257 -14.79 -10.28 0.18
N LEU A 258 -15.56 -10.65 1.20
CA LEU A 258 -16.93 -10.17 1.39
C LEU A 258 -17.05 -8.89 2.23
N GLU A 259 -15.93 -8.38 2.71
CA GLU A 259 -15.88 -7.17 3.52
C GLU A 259 -15.63 -5.94 2.64
N THR A 260 -16.10 -4.78 3.08
CA THR A 260 -15.97 -3.51 2.33
C THR A 260 -14.52 -3.17 2.01
N GLY A 261 -13.62 -3.44 2.94
CA GLY A 261 -12.18 -3.21 2.78
C GLY A 261 -11.41 -4.37 2.16
N ARG A 262 -12.07 -5.27 1.41
CA ARG A 262 -11.46 -6.51 0.87
C ARG A 262 -10.02 -6.32 0.42
N PHE A 263 -9.14 -7.22 0.89
CA PHE A 263 -7.71 -7.26 0.56
C PHE A 263 -6.89 -6.06 1.05
N HIS A 264 -7.44 -5.23 1.91
CA HIS A 264 -6.73 -4.13 2.57
C HIS A 264 -6.49 -4.47 4.05
N PRO A 265 -5.49 -3.86 4.68
CA PRO A 265 -5.24 -4.05 6.09
C PRO A 265 -6.44 -3.63 6.93
N ASN A 266 -6.80 -4.45 7.92
CA ASN A 266 -7.75 -4.09 8.97
C ASN A 266 -7.03 -3.35 10.12
N THR A 267 -7.71 -3.13 11.24
CA THR A 267 -7.14 -2.42 12.40
C THR A 267 -5.80 -3.01 12.86
N ASP A 268 -5.68 -4.32 12.93
CA ASP A 268 -4.45 -4.97 13.37
C ASP A 268 -3.37 -4.90 12.29
N GLY A 269 -3.76 -4.98 11.00
CA GLY A 269 -2.86 -4.77 9.89
C GLY A 269 -2.30 -3.35 9.84
N HIS A 270 -3.11 -2.33 10.12
CA HIS A 270 -2.61 -0.95 10.20
C HIS A 270 -1.69 -0.73 11.41
N ARG A 271 -1.94 -1.38 12.55
CA ARG A 271 -1.01 -1.37 13.68
C ARG A 271 0.32 -2.01 13.32
N ALA A 272 0.29 -3.17 12.65
CA ALA A 272 1.49 -3.85 12.18
C ALA A 272 2.29 -3.01 11.17
N THR A 273 1.61 -2.29 10.28
CA THR A 273 2.26 -1.37 9.34
C THR A 273 2.89 -0.18 10.08
N ALA A 274 2.18 0.40 11.06
CA ALA A 274 2.75 1.47 11.89
C ALA A 274 3.98 0.99 12.68
N ASP A 275 3.96 -0.24 13.21
CA ASP A 275 5.11 -0.85 13.87
C ASP A 275 6.31 -0.99 12.93
N ALA A 276 6.07 -1.37 11.66
CA ALA A 276 7.13 -1.44 10.65
C ALA A 276 7.71 -0.05 10.33
N VAL A 277 6.86 0.99 10.24
CA VAL A 277 7.31 2.38 9.99
C VAL A 277 8.13 2.92 11.16
N ILE A 278 7.70 2.69 12.39
CA ILE A 278 8.41 3.18 13.60
C ILE A 278 9.75 2.46 13.77
N LYS A 279 9.86 1.23 13.31
CA LYS A 279 11.09 0.43 13.43
C LYS A 279 12.11 0.77 12.33
N ALA A 280 11.69 1.29 11.22
CA ALA A 280 12.55 1.62 10.08
C ALA A 280 13.47 2.80 10.40
#